data_f6e48467853ceaa48e62a413223a55b1
#
_entry.id   f6e48467853ceaa48e62a413223a55b1
#
_cell.length_a   1.000
_cell.length_b   1.000
_cell.length_c   1.000
_cell.angle_alpha   90.00
_cell.angle_beta   90.00
_cell.angle_gamma   90.00
#
_symmetry.space_group_name_H-M   'P 1'
#
loop_
_entity.id
_entity.type
_entity.pdbx_description
1 polymer ?
#
loop_
_entity_poly.entity_id
_entity_poly.type
_entity_poly.pdbx_seq_one_letter_code
_entity_poly.pdbx_strand_id
1 'polypeptide(L)'
;MSIAENVARIRAEMEAAALACGRDPKTIQLCAATKMNDADAVRQAIAAGVDCCGENRVQELVAKLAENAYEGAPVHFIGHLQTNKVKQVVGKVDLIQSVDSERLLRAIDKEAAKQGLVQNILLEINVGEEASKSGFGVDDVLPLVDKVSEFPNICIKGLMAIPPISQNPGENLVFFQKMFQLSVDIRKKIEDNVKVDCLSMGMSGDFADAIAAGSTMIRVGTAIFGARDYTR
;
A
#
# COMPACT_ATOMS: atom_id res chain seq x y z
N MET A 1 -25.23 6.78 -0.08
CA MET A 1 -24.18 7.74 -0.52
C MET A 1 -23.50 7.17 -1.75
N SER A 2 -23.27 8.00 -2.75
CA SER A 2 -22.50 7.64 -3.95
C SER A 2 -21.01 7.47 -3.64
N ILE A 3 -20.26 6.84 -4.55
CA ILE A 3 -18.79 6.71 -4.44
C ILE A 3 -18.16 8.13 -4.35
N ALA A 4 -18.64 9.09 -5.15
CA ALA A 4 -18.14 10.46 -5.15
C ALA A 4 -18.35 11.16 -3.79
N GLU A 5 -19.53 11.03 -3.20
CA GLU A 5 -19.82 11.59 -1.86
C GLU A 5 -18.94 10.95 -0.79
N ASN A 6 -18.73 9.63 -0.88
CA ASN A 6 -17.86 8.91 0.06
C ASN A 6 -16.39 9.36 -0.05
N VAL A 7 -15.86 9.50 -1.28
CA VAL A 7 -14.50 10.00 -1.51
C VAL A 7 -14.34 11.41 -0.97
N ALA A 8 -15.31 12.32 -1.25
CA ALA A 8 -15.27 13.69 -0.75
C ALA A 8 -15.26 13.73 0.79
N ARG A 9 -16.08 12.91 1.44
CA ARG A 9 -16.12 12.80 2.91
C ARG A 9 -14.78 12.32 3.46
N ILE A 10 -14.19 11.26 2.87
CA ILE A 10 -12.90 10.73 3.32
C ILE A 10 -11.79 11.76 3.13
N ARG A 11 -11.79 12.49 2.01
CA ARG A 11 -10.83 13.58 1.78
C ARG A 11 -10.93 14.66 2.86
N ALA A 12 -12.13 15.06 3.25
CA ALA A 12 -12.34 16.04 4.33
C ALA A 12 -11.86 15.50 5.68
N GLU A 13 -12.11 14.22 5.99
CA GLU A 13 -11.62 13.57 7.20
C GLU A 13 -10.08 13.47 7.21
N MET A 14 -9.44 13.13 6.08
CA MET A 14 -7.97 13.12 5.92
C MET A 14 -7.37 14.51 6.14
N GLU A 15 -7.98 15.54 5.53
CA GLU A 15 -7.55 16.92 5.68
C GLU A 15 -7.61 17.36 7.15
N ALA A 16 -8.74 17.11 7.81
CA ALA A 16 -8.91 17.41 9.23
C ALA A 16 -7.87 16.70 10.12
N ALA A 17 -7.61 15.42 9.86
CA ALA A 17 -6.60 14.66 10.61
C ALA A 17 -5.18 15.20 10.38
N ALA A 18 -4.83 15.57 9.15
CA ALA A 18 -3.53 16.15 8.81
C ALA A 18 -3.33 17.50 9.49
N LEU A 19 -4.31 18.39 9.40
CA LEU A 19 -4.24 19.74 10.02
C LEU A 19 -4.16 19.64 11.54
N ALA A 20 -4.88 18.70 12.15
CA ALA A 20 -4.85 18.49 13.61
C ALA A 20 -3.47 18.13 14.15
N CYS A 21 -2.61 17.50 13.33
CA CYS A 21 -1.22 17.17 13.70
C CYS A 21 -0.16 18.06 13.00
N GLY A 22 -0.57 19.17 12.37
CA GLY A 22 0.34 20.15 11.76
C GLY A 22 0.99 19.69 10.45
N ARG A 23 0.36 18.72 9.75
CA ARG A 23 0.85 18.20 8.46
C ARG A 23 0.12 18.84 7.27
N ASP A 24 0.82 18.98 6.15
CA ASP A 24 0.20 19.36 4.89
C ASP A 24 -0.64 18.19 4.34
N PRO A 25 -1.98 18.33 4.19
CA PRO A 25 -2.85 17.29 3.65
C PRO A 25 -2.44 16.79 2.26
N LYS A 26 -1.81 17.63 1.44
CA LYS A 26 -1.35 17.30 0.09
C LYS A 26 -0.23 16.25 0.06
N THR A 27 0.42 16.00 1.20
CA THR A 27 1.48 14.98 1.33
C THR A 27 0.94 13.57 1.60
N ILE A 28 -0.39 13.42 1.67
CA ILE A 28 -1.05 12.17 2.04
C ILE A 28 -1.93 11.68 0.90
N GLN A 29 -1.63 10.50 0.38
CA GLN A 29 -2.35 9.88 -0.73
C GLN A 29 -3.51 9.01 -0.23
N LEU A 30 -4.62 9.03 -0.97
CA LEU A 30 -5.77 8.14 -0.79
C LEU A 30 -5.70 7.00 -1.80
N CYS A 31 -5.36 5.81 -1.34
CA CYS A 31 -5.43 4.58 -2.13
C CYS A 31 -6.82 3.94 -1.96
N ALA A 32 -7.58 3.83 -3.05
CA ALA A 32 -8.87 3.13 -3.06
C ALA A 32 -8.63 1.61 -3.16
N ALA A 33 -9.00 0.85 -2.13
CA ALA A 33 -8.92 -0.61 -2.15
C ALA A 33 -10.07 -1.20 -2.97
N THR A 34 -9.82 -1.50 -4.25
CA THR A 34 -10.82 -1.82 -5.28
C THR A 34 -11.25 -3.27 -5.34
N LYS A 35 -10.74 -4.12 -4.45
CA LYS A 35 -11.12 -5.54 -4.38
C LYS A 35 -12.63 -5.74 -4.30
N MET A 36 -13.15 -6.75 -5.04
CA MET A 36 -14.57 -7.12 -5.09
C MET A 36 -15.49 -6.03 -5.67
N ASN A 37 -14.95 -5.01 -6.31
CA ASN A 37 -15.70 -3.98 -7.02
C ASN A 37 -15.47 -4.16 -8.53
N ASP A 38 -16.50 -3.85 -9.34
CA ASP A 38 -16.41 -3.91 -10.79
C ASP A 38 -15.61 -2.74 -11.39
N ALA A 39 -15.37 -2.80 -12.69
CA ALA A 39 -14.62 -1.78 -13.42
C ALA A 39 -15.29 -0.39 -13.37
N ASP A 40 -16.63 -0.34 -13.36
CA ASP A 40 -17.36 0.92 -13.34
C ASP A 40 -17.25 1.61 -11.98
N ALA A 41 -17.31 0.86 -10.88
CA ALA A 41 -17.06 1.40 -9.54
C ALA A 41 -15.63 1.94 -9.41
N VAL A 42 -14.64 1.26 -10.00
CA VAL A 42 -13.24 1.73 -10.01
C VAL A 42 -13.13 3.04 -10.77
N ARG A 43 -13.70 3.16 -11.99
CA ARG A 43 -13.71 4.41 -12.76
C ARG A 43 -14.39 5.55 -12.02
N GLN A 44 -15.50 5.27 -11.30
CA GLN A 44 -16.17 6.28 -10.47
C GLN A 44 -15.28 6.77 -9.33
N ALA A 45 -14.52 5.89 -8.67
CA ALA A 45 -13.58 6.28 -7.62
C ALA A 45 -12.44 7.15 -8.18
N ILE A 46 -11.91 6.81 -9.37
CA ILE A 46 -10.88 7.60 -10.06
C ILE A 46 -11.44 8.99 -10.42
N ALA A 47 -12.63 9.04 -11.02
CA ALA A 47 -13.28 10.31 -11.36
C ALA A 47 -13.60 11.17 -10.13
N ALA A 48 -13.82 10.54 -8.96
CA ALA A 48 -14.02 11.22 -7.69
C ALA A 48 -12.71 11.74 -7.06
N GLY A 49 -11.55 11.43 -7.63
CA GLY A 49 -10.26 11.99 -7.23
C GLY A 49 -9.51 11.17 -6.19
N VAL A 50 -9.53 9.84 -6.23
CA VAL A 50 -8.56 9.02 -5.50
C VAL A 50 -7.17 9.13 -6.16
N ASP A 51 -6.08 9.01 -5.38
CA ASP A 51 -4.72 9.18 -5.92
C ASP A 51 -4.21 7.91 -6.61
N CYS A 52 -4.66 6.74 -6.18
CA CYS A 52 -4.33 5.45 -6.79
C CYS A 52 -5.38 4.39 -6.44
N CYS A 53 -5.34 3.28 -7.17
CA CYS A 53 -6.17 2.11 -6.97
C CYS A 53 -5.34 0.95 -6.41
N GLY A 54 -5.83 0.27 -5.37
CA GLY A 54 -5.17 -0.87 -4.74
C GLY A 54 -5.94 -2.17 -4.96
N GLU A 55 -5.31 -3.16 -5.60
CA GLU A 55 -5.93 -4.46 -5.86
C GLU A 55 -5.33 -5.56 -4.98
N ASN A 56 -6.19 -6.46 -4.50
CA ASN A 56 -5.78 -7.52 -3.58
C ASN A 56 -5.61 -8.89 -4.25
N ARG A 57 -6.25 -9.12 -5.40
CA ARG A 57 -6.28 -10.41 -6.07
C ARG A 57 -5.77 -10.30 -7.50
N VAL A 58 -4.82 -11.15 -7.86
CA VAL A 58 -4.22 -11.14 -9.21
C VAL A 58 -5.27 -11.36 -10.30
N GLN A 59 -6.25 -12.21 -10.07
CA GLN A 59 -7.32 -12.48 -11.03
C GLN A 59 -8.18 -11.21 -11.29
N GLU A 60 -8.54 -10.49 -10.22
CA GLU A 60 -9.29 -9.24 -10.32
C GLU A 60 -8.46 -8.16 -11.01
N LEU A 61 -7.16 -8.04 -10.66
CA LEU A 61 -6.23 -7.13 -11.33
C LEU A 61 -6.22 -7.37 -12.84
N VAL A 62 -5.99 -8.61 -13.27
CA VAL A 62 -5.90 -8.96 -14.71
C VAL A 62 -7.21 -8.68 -15.44
N ALA A 63 -8.35 -9.04 -14.86
CA ALA A 63 -9.65 -8.78 -15.47
C ALA A 63 -9.91 -7.27 -15.64
N LYS A 64 -9.69 -6.49 -14.59
CA LYS A 64 -9.91 -5.04 -14.62
C LYS A 64 -8.93 -4.29 -15.52
N LEU A 65 -7.68 -4.77 -15.64
CA LEU A 65 -6.73 -4.24 -16.62
C LEU A 65 -7.22 -4.47 -18.07
N ALA A 66 -7.80 -5.64 -18.35
CA ALA A 66 -8.37 -5.93 -19.67
C ALA A 66 -9.58 -5.04 -20.00
N GLU A 67 -10.27 -4.51 -19.00
CA GLU A 67 -11.39 -3.57 -19.14
C GLU A 67 -10.96 -2.09 -19.07
N ASN A 68 -9.66 -1.79 -19.01
CA ASN A 68 -9.11 -0.44 -18.80
C ASN A 68 -9.71 0.27 -17.58
N ALA A 69 -10.03 -0.48 -16.53
CA ALA A 69 -10.72 0.05 -15.34
C ALA A 69 -9.91 1.09 -14.56
N TYR A 70 -8.58 1.07 -14.71
CA TYR A 70 -7.65 1.92 -13.97
C TYR A 70 -7.14 3.12 -14.78
N GLU A 71 -7.70 3.37 -15.97
CA GLU A 71 -7.26 4.49 -16.79
C GLU A 71 -7.39 5.82 -16.03
N GLY A 72 -6.30 6.58 -15.98
CA GLY A 72 -6.22 7.86 -15.28
C GLY A 72 -5.73 7.81 -13.83
N ALA A 73 -5.41 6.64 -13.28
CA ALA A 73 -4.82 6.52 -11.95
C ALA A 73 -3.77 5.40 -11.87
N PRO A 74 -2.72 5.56 -11.05
CA PRO A 74 -1.76 4.50 -10.76
C PRO A 74 -2.43 3.28 -10.12
N VAL A 75 -1.90 2.09 -10.44
CA VAL A 75 -2.38 0.83 -9.88
C VAL A 75 -1.34 0.24 -8.94
N HIS A 76 -1.77 -0.10 -7.74
CA HIS A 76 -0.94 -0.76 -6.74
C HIS A 76 -1.46 -2.17 -6.45
N PHE A 77 -0.57 -3.13 -6.29
CA PHE A 77 -0.94 -4.43 -5.74
C PHE A 77 -0.73 -4.41 -4.23
N ILE A 78 -1.79 -4.60 -3.46
CA ILE A 78 -1.80 -4.44 -2.00
C ILE A 78 -2.20 -5.71 -1.24
N GLY A 79 -2.47 -6.82 -1.94
CA GLY A 79 -2.81 -8.11 -1.34
C GLY A 79 -1.63 -9.08 -1.34
N HIS A 80 -1.76 -10.21 -0.64
CA HIS A 80 -0.70 -11.22 -0.60
C HIS A 80 -0.38 -11.74 -2.01
N LEU A 81 0.88 -11.61 -2.43
CA LEU A 81 1.36 -12.01 -3.74
C LEU A 81 2.11 -13.36 -3.66
N GLN A 82 1.50 -14.40 -4.18
CA GLN A 82 2.17 -15.69 -4.32
C GLN A 82 3.26 -15.62 -5.42
N THR A 83 4.41 -16.24 -5.20
CA THR A 83 5.56 -16.22 -6.14
C THR A 83 5.23 -16.74 -7.54
N ASN A 84 4.33 -17.73 -7.65
CA ASN A 84 3.87 -18.27 -8.95
C ASN A 84 2.98 -17.29 -9.75
N LYS A 85 2.52 -16.19 -9.13
CA LYS A 85 1.68 -15.16 -9.75
C LYS A 85 2.46 -13.89 -10.11
N VAL A 86 3.71 -13.75 -9.68
CA VAL A 86 4.57 -12.56 -9.87
C VAL A 86 4.57 -12.07 -11.32
N LYS A 87 4.67 -12.99 -12.32
CA LYS A 87 4.66 -12.66 -13.76
C LYS A 87 3.38 -11.97 -14.25
N GLN A 88 2.28 -12.07 -13.48
CA GLN A 88 1.00 -11.44 -13.81
C GLN A 88 0.87 -10.04 -13.21
N VAL A 89 1.82 -9.61 -12.36
CA VAL A 89 1.78 -8.35 -11.60
C VAL A 89 2.93 -7.44 -11.97
N VAL A 90 4.17 -7.96 -12.05
CA VAL A 90 5.37 -7.19 -12.41
C VAL A 90 5.21 -6.54 -13.77
N GLY A 91 5.52 -5.24 -13.86
CA GLY A 91 5.37 -4.41 -15.05
C GLY A 91 3.91 -4.05 -15.41
N LYS A 92 2.93 -4.47 -14.62
CA LYS A 92 1.51 -4.15 -14.82
C LYS A 92 0.93 -3.26 -13.73
N VAL A 93 1.67 -3.05 -12.66
CA VAL A 93 1.31 -2.16 -11.57
C VAL A 93 2.46 -1.20 -11.29
N ASP A 94 2.13 -0.01 -10.84
CA ASP A 94 3.12 1.04 -10.52
C ASP A 94 3.88 0.71 -9.24
N LEU A 95 3.23 0.00 -8.30
CA LEU A 95 3.79 -0.33 -6.99
C LEU A 95 3.23 -1.66 -6.47
N ILE A 96 4.13 -2.54 -6.00
CA ILE A 96 3.75 -3.73 -5.22
C ILE A 96 4.00 -3.42 -3.75
N GLN A 97 2.93 -3.27 -2.96
CA GLN A 97 3.03 -2.87 -1.55
C GLN A 97 3.26 -4.03 -0.57
N SER A 98 3.01 -5.25 -1.02
CA SER A 98 2.90 -6.46 -0.19
C SER A 98 4.10 -7.41 -0.33
N VAL A 99 5.32 -6.85 -0.39
CA VAL A 99 6.52 -7.70 -0.44
C VAL A 99 6.88 -8.12 0.99
N ASP A 100 6.55 -9.34 1.33
CA ASP A 100 6.54 -9.91 2.67
C ASP A 100 7.73 -10.82 3.01
N SER A 101 8.57 -11.12 2.01
CA SER A 101 9.66 -12.09 2.17
C SER A 101 10.76 -11.90 1.13
N GLU A 102 11.98 -12.26 1.47
CA GLU A 102 13.12 -12.26 0.53
C GLU A 102 12.86 -13.20 -0.66
N ARG A 103 12.16 -14.31 -0.45
CA ARG A 103 11.74 -15.22 -1.53
C ARG A 103 10.88 -14.51 -2.57
N LEU A 104 9.90 -13.71 -2.13
CA LEU A 104 9.04 -12.94 -3.03
C LEU A 104 9.84 -11.83 -3.71
N LEU A 105 10.70 -11.13 -2.96
CA LEU A 105 11.57 -10.08 -3.48
C LEU A 105 12.47 -10.61 -4.61
N ARG A 106 13.15 -11.75 -4.43
CA ARG A 106 13.94 -12.42 -5.47
C ARG A 106 13.11 -12.82 -6.70
N ALA A 107 11.85 -13.24 -6.49
CA ALA A 107 10.97 -13.59 -7.61
C ALA A 107 10.55 -12.36 -8.42
N ILE A 108 10.30 -11.22 -7.76
CA ILE A 108 9.98 -9.94 -8.40
C ILE A 108 11.19 -9.42 -9.17
N ASP A 109 12.37 -9.36 -8.55
CA ASP A 109 13.61 -8.92 -9.20
C ASP A 109 13.91 -9.73 -10.47
N LYS A 110 13.84 -11.06 -10.36
CA LYS A 110 14.07 -11.97 -11.48
C LYS A 110 13.07 -11.74 -12.63
N GLU A 111 11.81 -11.48 -12.32
CA GLU A 111 10.78 -11.23 -13.35
C GLU A 111 10.94 -9.84 -13.96
N ALA A 112 11.27 -8.83 -13.17
CA ALA A 112 11.57 -7.48 -13.62
C ALA A 112 12.79 -7.47 -14.56
N ALA A 113 13.85 -8.21 -14.22
CA ALA A 113 15.02 -8.41 -15.08
C ALA A 113 14.67 -8.98 -16.45
N LYS A 114 13.79 -9.98 -16.51
CA LYS A 114 13.34 -10.57 -17.80
C LYS A 114 12.58 -9.58 -18.67
N GLN A 115 11.86 -8.65 -18.03
CA GLN A 115 11.09 -7.62 -18.73
C GLN A 115 11.91 -6.36 -19.01
N GLY A 116 13.17 -6.26 -18.53
CA GLY A 116 14.04 -5.11 -18.71
C GLY A 116 13.55 -3.85 -17.99
N LEU A 117 12.91 -4.01 -16.83
CA LEU A 117 12.36 -2.91 -16.05
C LEU A 117 12.80 -2.95 -14.58
N VAL A 118 12.59 -1.86 -13.87
CA VAL A 118 12.74 -1.77 -12.41
C VAL A 118 11.35 -1.66 -11.80
N GLN A 119 10.99 -2.61 -10.93
CA GLN A 119 9.70 -2.63 -10.24
C GLN A 119 9.77 -1.89 -8.91
N ASN A 120 8.92 -0.89 -8.73
CA ASN A 120 8.75 -0.24 -7.42
C ASN A 120 8.04 -1.19 -6.44
N ILE A 121 8.54 -1.23 -5.20
CA ILE A 121 7.97 -2.06 -4.14
C ILE A 121 7.92 -1.33 -2.80
N LEU A 122 7.03 -1.78 -1.90
CA LEU A 122 7.13 -1.54 -0.47
C LEU A 122 7.42 -2.87 0.23
N LEU A 123 8.18 -2.81 1.32
CA LEU A 123 8.33 -3.94 2.22
C LEU A 123 7.14 -3.99 3.17
N GLU A 124 6.43 -5.10 3.19
CA GLU A 124 5.36 -5.36 4.16
C GLU A 124 5.95 -5.79 5.49
N ILE A 125 5.60 -5.08 6.56
CA ILE A 125 6.14 -5.29 7.90
C ILE A 125 5.07 -5.87 8.81
N ASN A 126 5.37 -6.98 9.46
CA ASN A 126 4.56 -7.56 10.53
C ASN A 126 4.82 -6.81 11.84
N VAL A 127 4.34 -5.56 11.90
CA VAL A 127 4.62 -4.65 13.02
C VAL A 127 4.02 -5.10 14.35
N GLY A 128 2.96 -5.93 14.31
CA GLY A 128 2.32 -6.51 15.48
C GLY A 128 2.92 -7.83 15.93
N GLU A 129 3.93 -8.36 15.23
CA GLU A 129 4.61 -9.63 15.53
C GLU A 129 3.63 -10.83 15.66
N GLU A 130 2.52 -10.78 14.89
CA GLU A 130 1.50 -11.83 14.87
C GLU A 130 1.97 -13.01 14.03
N ALA A 131 2.11 -14.21 14.62
CA ALA A 131 2.59 -15.40 13.95
C ALA A 131 1.74 -15.83 12.73
N SER A 132 0.47 -15.41 12.67
CA SER A 132 -0.45 -15.70 11.58
C SER A 132 -0.38 -14.72 10.40
N LYS A 133 0.35 -13.61 10.52
CA LYS A 133 0.46 -12.58 9.49
C LYS A 133 1.75 -12.68 8.71
N SER A 134 1.66 -12.35 7.42
CA SER A 134 2.81 -12.15 6.53
C SER A 134 3.56 -10.86 6.89
N GLY A 135 4.77 -10.70 6.38
CA GLY A 135 5.60 -9.51 6.52
C GLY A 135 6.94 -9.82 7.15
N PHE A 136 7.91 -8.95 6.88
CA PHE A 136 9.21 -9.00 7.54
C PHE A 136 9.09 -8.62 9.02
N GLY A 137 9.90 -9.23 9.87
CA GLY A 137 10.10 -8.72 11.23
C GLY A 137 10.74 -7.32 11.18
N VAL A 138 10.45 -6.48 12.16
CA VAL A 138 11.01 -5.11 12.22
C VAL A 138 12.53 -5.14 12.19
N ASP A 139 13.16 -6.08 12.92
CA ASP A 139 14.61 -6.21 13.02
C ASP A 139 15.27 -6.80 11.76
N ASP A 140 14.49 -7.44 10.88
CA ASP A 140 15.01 -8.04 9.64
C ASP A 140 15.18 -7.02 8.52
N VAL A 141 14.55 -5.85 8.63
CA VAL A 141 14.45 -4.88 7.52
C VAL A 141 15.77 -4.19 7.24
N LEU A 142 16.49 -3.70 8.26
CA LEU A 142 17.76 -3.00 8.05
C LEU A 142 18.85 -3.94 7.47
N PRO A 143 19.00 -5.19 7.95
CA PRO A 143 19.88 -6.18 7.30
C PRO A 143 19.48 -6.50 5.85
N LEU A 144 18.18 -6.49 5.51
CA LEU A 144 17.72 -6.67 4.14
C LEU A 144 18.09 -5.48 3.26
N VAL A 145 17.89 -4.25 3.75
CA VAL A 145 18.25 -3.03 3.03
C VAL A 145 19.74 -2.96 2.75
N ASP A 146 20.61 -3.43 3.66
CA ASP A 146 22.07 -3.49 3.44
C ASP A 146 22.47 -4.46 2.29
N LYS A 147 21.57 -5.35 1.89
CA LYS A 147 21.77 -6.30 0.77
C LYS A 147 20.98 -5.92 -0.48
N VAL A 148 20.35 -4.76 -0.51
CA VAL A 148 19.45 -4.38 -1.60
C VAL A 148 20.13 -4.29 -2.96
N SER A 149 21.43 -4.05 -3.01
CA SER A 149 22.25 -4.08 -4.23
C SER A 149 22.26 -5.44 -4.94
N GLU A 150 21.91 -6.54 -4.23
CA GLU A 150 21.71 -7.86 -4.84
C GLU A 150 20.44 -7.93 -5.72
N PHE A 151 19.56 -6.90 -5.67
CA PHE A 151 18.28 -6.85 -6.37
C PHE A 151 18.20 -5.61 -7.27
N PRO A 152 18.96 -5.55 -8.38
CA PRO A 152 19.11 -4.34 -9.19
C PRO A 152 17.84 -3.96 -9.98
N ASN A 153 16.85 -4.87 -10.08
CA ASN A 153 15.64 -4.65 -10.87
C ASN A 153 14.42 -4.33 -9.98
N ILE A 154 14.66 -3.91 -8.75
CA ILE A 154 13.64 -3.37 -7.85
C ILE A 154 14.06 -2.01 -7.31
N CYS A 155 13.06 -1.21 -6.90
CA CYS A 155 13.28 0.00 -6.11
C CYS A 155 12.39 -0.04 -4.88
N ILE A 156 12.99 -0.05 -3.68
CA ILE A 156 12.26 0.05 -2.42
C ILE A 156 11.80 1.49 -2.23
N LYS A 157 10.49 1.72 -2.35
CA LYS A 157 9.84 3.03 -2.21
C LYS A 157 9.38 3.32 -0.78
N GLY A 158 9.49 2.35 0.11
CA GLY A 158 9.09 2.52 1.49
C GLY A 158 8.53 1.26 2.13
N LEU A 159 7.63 1.47 3.08
CA LEU A 159 7.09 0.42 3.93
C LEU A 159 5.56 0.36 3.87
N MET A 160 5.02 -0.82 4.10
CA MET A 160 3.59 -1.06 4.28
C MET A 160 3.35 -1.85 5.56
N ALA A 161 2.28 -1.53 6.29
CA ALA A 161 1.84 -2.34 7.42
C ALA A 161 0.32 -2.42 7.53
N ILE A 162 -0.15 -3.55 8.06
CA ILE A 162 -1.52 -3.79 8.49
C ILE A 162 -1.42 -4.21 9.96
N PRO A 163 -1.59 -3.26 10.91
CA PRO A 163 -1.52 -3.58 12.33
C PRO A 163 -2.67 -4.51 12.75
N PRO A 164 -2.65 -5.03 13.98
CA PRO A 164 -3.78 -5.75 14.55
C PRO A 164 -5.08 -4.96 14.47
N ILE A 165 -6.22 -5.67 14.41
CA ILE A 165 -7.53 -5.01 14.43
C ILE A 165 -7.69 -4.32 15.78
N SER A 166 -7.81 -3.01 15.78
CA SER A 166 -8.10 -2.22 16.98
C SER A 166 -9.60 -2.08 17.20
N GLN A 167 -10.02 -2.02 18.46
CA GLN A 167 -11.41 -1.78 18.85
C GLN A 167 -11.63 -0.32 19.28
N ASN A 168 -10.57 0.37 19.68
CA ASN A 168 -10.64 1.75 20.15
C ASN A 168 -9.67 2.66 19.37
N PRO A 169 -10.01 3.94 19.22
CA PRO A 169 -9.09 4.94 18.69
C PRO A 169 -7.78 5.00 19.48
N GLY A 170 -6.66 5.17 18.80
CA GLY A 170 -5.33 5.29 19.43
C GLY A 170 -4.62 3.96 19.71
N GLU A 171 -5.30 2.82 19.69
CA GLU A 171 -4.65 1.52 19.98
C GLU A 171 -3.54 1.19 18.99
N ASN A 172 -3.69 1.55 17.72
CA ASN A 172 -2.71 1.29 16.67
C ASN A 172 -1.59 2.35 16.58
N LEU A 173 -1.65 3.42 17.34
CA LEU A 173 -0.68 4.51 17.27
C LEU A 173 0.75 4.03 17.54
N VAL A 174 0.95 3.13 18.49
CA VAL A 174 2.26 2.56 18.81
C VAL A 174 2.88 1.81 17.62
N PHE A 175 2.07 1.06 16.88
CA PHE A 175 2.53 0.35 15.67
C PHE A 175 2.88 1.32 14.55
N PHE A 176 2.07 2.35 14.33
CA PHE A 176 2.34 3.38 13.32
C PHE A 176 3.60 4.19 13.64
N GLN A 177 3.86 4.50 14.93
CA GLN A 177 5.09 5.16 15.36
C GLN A 177 6.33 4.27 15.13
N LYS A 178 6.23 2.96 15.40
CA LYS A 178 7.29 1.98 15.08
C LYS A 178 7.61 2.00 13.57
N MET A 179 6.59 2.00 12.72
CA MET A 179 6.73 2.07 11.27
C MET A 179 7.40 3.36 10.82
N PHE A 180 7.00 4.49 11.39
CA PHE A 180 7.60 5.78 11.09
C PHE A 180 9.09 5.79 11.47
N GLN A 181 9.43 5.34 12.69
CA GLN A 181 10.83 5.27 13.13
C GLN A 181 11.66 4.38 12.20
N LEU A 182 11.16 3.20 11.85
CA LEU A 182 11.83 2.30 10.90
C LEU A 182 12.07 2.99 9.54
N SER A 183 11.09 3.74 9.03
CA SER A 183 11.24 4.49 7.79
C SER A 183 12.34 5.56 7.88
N VAL A 184 12.47 6.23 9.03
CA VAL A 184 13.53 7.20 9.30
C VAL A 184 14.91 6.51 9.32
N ASP A 185 15.00 5.32 9.91
CA ASP A 185 16.28 4.59 10.02
C ASP A 185 16.74 4.07 8.64
N ILE A 186 15.79 3.60 7.80
CA ILE A 186 16.13 3.19 6.42
C ILE A 186 16.60 4.39 5.59
N ARG A 187 16.01 5.58 5.74
CA ARG A 187 16.43 6.80 5.02
C ARG A 187 17.88 7.21 5.30
N LYS A 188 18.46 6.76 6.40
CA LYS A 188 19.89 7.00 6.71
C LYS A 188 20.82 6.08 5.90
N LYS A 189 20.29 5.02 5.28
CA LYS A 189 21.02 4.15 4.38
C LYS A 189 21.07 4.79 3.00
N ILE A 190 22.27 4.91 2.45
CA ILE A 190 22.51 5.51 1.12
C ILE A 190 22.67 4.38 0.12
N GLU A 191 21.57 4.03 -0.54
CA GLU A 191 21.53 2.99 -1.57
C GLU A 191 20.75 3.50 -2.80
N ASP A 192 21.24 3.25 -4.00
CA ASP A 192 20.68 3.81 -5.24
C ASP A 192 19.23 3.37 -5.52
N ASN A 193 18.89 2.15 -5.11
CA ASN A 193 17.58 1.55 -5.29
C ASN A 193 16.69 1.57 -4.01
N VAL A 194 17.00 2.47 -3.05
CA VAL A 194 16.19 2.73 -1.85
C VAL A 194 15.78 4.21 -1.82
N LYS A 195 14.48 4.46 -1.99
CA LYS A 195 13.89 5.81 -1.96
C LYS A 195 12.64 5.79 -1.08
N VAL A 196 12.82 5.88 0.23
CA VAL A 196 11.73 5.77 1.21
C VAL A 196 10.93 7.06 1.27
N ASP A 197 9.99 7.20 0.34
CA ASP A 197 9.04 8.31 0.23
C ASP A 197 7.59 7.89 0.53
N CYS A 198 7.31 6.58 0.58
CA CYS A 198 5.99 6.04 0.85
C CYS A 198 5.94 5.27 2.19
N LEU A 199 5.05 5.68 3.07
CA LEU A 199 4.68 4.97 4.28
C LEU A 199 3.18 4.64 4.22
N SER A 200 2.87 3.44 3.71
CA SER A 200 1.51 2.97 3.46
C SER A 200 0.97 2.26 4.70
N MET A 201 0.18 2.97 5.48
CA MET A 201 -0.45 2.46 6.70
C MET A 201 -1.71 3.25 7.02
N GLY A 202 -2.66 2.63 7.73
CA GLY A 202 -3.96 3.19 8.03
C GLY A 202 -5.05 2.78 7.04
N MET A 203 -6.19 2.42 7.57
CA MET A 203 -7.39 2.00 6.85
C MET A 203 -8.62 2.75 7.39
N SER A 204 -9.83 2.38 6.94
CA SER A 204 -11.08 3.08 7.28
C SER A 204 -11.29 3.34 8.78
N GLY A 205 -10.75 2.50 9.67
CA GLY A 205 -10.98 2.61 11.11
C GLY A 205 -9.87 3.33 11.89
N ASP A 206 -8.68 3.51 11.31
CA ASP A 206 -7.49 3.98 12.04
C ASP A 206 -6.60 4.94 11.25
N PHE A 207 -7.04 5.41 10.06
CA PHE A 207 -6.19 6.27 9.24
C PHE A 207 -5.85 7.62 9.89
N ALA A 208 -6.70 8.13 10.80
CA ALA A 208 -6.39 9.37 11.51
C ALA A 208 -5.16 9.21 12.41
N ASP A 209 -5.06 8.09 13.15
CA ASP A 209 -3.89 7.75 13.96
C ASP A 209 -2.65 7.52 13.08
N ALA A 210 -2.83 6.85 11.94
CA ALA A 210 -1.76 6.63 10.97
C ALA A 210 -1.23 7.95 10.40
N ILE A 211 -2.11 8.90 10.05
CA ILE A 211 -1.74 10.23 9.60
C ILE A 211 -0.95 10.97 10.69
N ALA A 212 -1.44 10.95 11.92
CA ALA A 212 -0.74 11.57 13.04
C ALA A 212 0.66 10.98 13.26
N ALA A 213 0.83 9.68 13.02
CA ALA A 213 2.12 9.00 13.13
C ALA A 213 3.03 9.14 11.88
N GLY A 214 2.62 9.84 10.82
CA GLY A 214 3.46 10.10 9.66
C GLY A 214 3.14 9.30 8.40
N SER A 215 2.01 8.61 8.33
CA SER A 215 1.55 7.93 7.08
C SER A 215 1.54 8.91 5.91
N THR A 216 2.03 8.46 4.74
CA THR A 216 1.96 9.22 3.48
C THR A 216 0.94 8.61 2.50
N MET A 217 0.40 7.44 2.83
CA MET A 217 -0.65 6.78 2.05
C MET A 217 -1.58 6.00 2.96
N ILE A 218 -2.87 6.28 2.87
CA ILE A 218 -3.92 5.48 3.53
C ILE A 218 -4.67 4.62 2.50
N ARG A 219 -5.17 3.46 2.93
CA ARG A 219 -5.88 2.51 2.05
C ARG A 219 -7.32 2.33 2.53
N VAL A 220 -8.27 2.81 1.75
CA VAL A 220 -9.69 2.81 2.12
C VAL A 220 -10.50 2.02 1.11
N GLY A 221 -11.29 1.07 1.58
CA GLY A 221 -12.19 0.26 0.74
C GLY A 221 -13.65 0.46 1.10
N THR A 222 -14.10 -0.16 2.17
CA THR A 222 -15.53 -0.18 2.58
C THR A 222 -16.13 1.22 2.74
N ALA A 223 -15.36 2.20 3.21
CA ALA A 223 -15.85 3.55 3.38
C ALA A 223 -16.02 4.30 2.04
N ILE A 224 -15.37 3.84 0.95
CA ILE A 224 -15.56 4.35 -0.43
C ILE A 224 -16.71 3.63 -1.12
N PHE A 225 -16.65 2.29 -1.18
CA PHE A 225 -17.51 1.46 -2.02
C PHE A 225 -18.78 0.94 -1.31
N GLY A 226 -18.88 1.11 0.01
CA GLY A 226 -19.98 0.59 0.81
C GLY A 226 -19.69 -0.78 1.43
N ALA A 227 -20.66 -1.29 2.20
CA ALA A 227 -20.58 -2.62 2.78
C ALA A 227 -20.55 -3.69 1.67
N ARG A 228 -19.77 -4.73 1.89
CA ARG A 228 -19.59 -5.83 0.92
C ARG A 228 -20.83 -6.71 0.89
N ASP A 229 -21.31 -6.99 -0.32
CA ASP A 229 -22.28 -8.07 -0.55
C ASP A 229 -21.52 -9.38 -0.72
N TYR A 230 -21.56 -10.24 0.31
CA TYR A 230 -20.93 -11.56 0.29
C TYR A 230 -21.84 -12.65 -0.32
N THR A 231 -22.97 -12.26 -0.89
CA THR A 231 -23.96 -13.19 -1.46
C THR A 231 -23.78 -13.44 -2.96
N ARG A 232 -22.75 -12.88 -3.57
CA ARG A 232 -22.37 -13.11 -4.97
C ARG A 232 -21.12 -13.95 -5.12
#